data_395315ab422c6c7682b4a63248c92550
#
_entry.id   395315ab422c6c7682b4a63248c92550
#
_cell.length_a   1.000
_cell.length_b   1.000
_cell.length_c   1.000
_cell.angle_alpha   90.00
_cell.angle_beta   90.00
_cell.angle_gamma   90.00
#
_symmetry.space_group_name_H-M   'P 1'
#
loop_
_entity.id
_entity.type
_entity.pdbx_description
1 polymer ?
#
loop_
_entity_poly.entity_id
_entity_poly.type
_entity_poly.pdbx_seq_one_letter_code
_entity_poly.pdbx_strand_id
1 'polypeptide(L)'
;MKRVAKRSFKPVFACLLLPRYDSAGVKIMLKIQLSIRIERPYVGLVSRVWLRQAVKLTLVHTGMSSPVELGLVIAGDDTVHELNRSYRNVDSTTDVIAFALSERGANAEPFITPPDDVIHLGEVIISYPQAKRQAEERCHPLERELALLVAHGVLHLLGYDHELPEQAEKMRAMESRVLDTMKG
;
A
#
# COMPACT_ATOMS: atom_id res chain seq x y z
N MET A 1 -31.33 17.28 -2.88
CA MET A 1 -29.86 17.50 -2.97
C MET A 1 -29.31 17.74 -1.57
N LYS A 2 -28.74 16.73 -0.92
CA LYS A 2 -28.10 16.89 0.40
C LYS A 2 -26.59 17.07 0.15
N ARG A 3 -26.06 18.25 0.48
CA ARG A 3 -24.61 18.53 0.44
C ARG A 3 -23.90 17.62 1.44
N VAL A 4 -23.09 16.67 0.96
CA VAL A 4 -22.15 15.93 1.78
C VAL A 4 -21.06 16.91 2.20
N ALA A 5 -20.99 17.21 3.49
CA ALA A 5 -19.96 18.07 4.05
C ALA A 5 -18.59 17.40 3.88
N LYS A 6 -17.74 17.96 3.04
CA LYS A 6 -16.32 17.62 2.94
C LYS A 6 -15.65 17.98 4.27
N ARG A 7 -15.58 17.05 5.21
CA ARG A 7 -14.68 17.19 6.37
C ARG A 7 -13.26 17.02 5.88
N SER A 8 -12.54 18.13 5.83
CA SER A 8 -11.10 18.16 5.63
C SER A 8 -10.42 17.46 6.82
N PHE A 9 -10.08 16.18 6.63
CA PHE A 9 -9.23 15.45 7.56
C PHE A 9 -7.78 15.70 7.15
N LYS A 10 -7.02 16.39 7.99
CA LYS A 10 -5.57 16.47 7.80
C LYS A 10 -4.97 15.08 8.06
N PRO A 11 -4.28 14.47 7.10
CA PRO A 11 -3.63 13.19 7.33
C PRO A 11 -2.53 13.36 8.39
N VAL A 12 -2.54 12.51 9.40
CA VAL A 12 -1.44 12.44 10.38
C VAL A 12 -0.42 11.46 9.82
N PHE A 13 0.64 12.00 9.23
CA PHE A 13 1.76 11.20 8.76
C PHE A 13 2.65 10.78 9.92
N ALA A 14 2.89 9.47 10.04
CA ALA A 14 3.95 8.97 10.90
C ALA A 14 5.24 8.89 10.09
N CYS A 15 6.24 9.69 10.45
CA CYS A 15 7.56 9.63 9.84
C CYS A 15 8.36 8.49 10.47
N LEU A 16 8.79 7.53 9.65
CA LEU A 16 9.63 6.40 10.04
C LEU A 16 11.04 6.60 9.47
N LEU A 17 12.04 6.62 10.36
CA LEU A 17 13.46 6.68 9.98
C LEU A 17 14.07 5.30 10.17
N LEU A 18 14.60 4.72 9.09
CA LEU A 18 15.19 3.38 9.09
C LEU A 18 16.64 3.41 8.67
N PRO A 19 17.56 2.84 9.47
CA PRO A 19 18.93 2.68 9.04
C PRO A 19 19.04 1.59 7.96
N ARG A 20 19.69 1.92 6.87
CA ARG A 20 20.20 0.99 5.87
C ARG A 20 21.69 1.26 5.65
N TYR A 21 22.38 0.26 5.14
CA TYR A 21 23.75 0.41 4.70
C TYR A 21 23.78 0.20 3.19
N ASP A 22 24.43 1.10 2.45
CA ASP A 22 24.66 0.93 1.02
C ASP A 22 25.80 -0.09 0.77
N SER A 23 26.12 -0.32 -0.51
CA SER A 23 27.23 -1.20 -0.92
C SER A 23 28.60 -0.74 -0.43
N ALA A 24 28.74 0.52 -0.02
CA ALA A 24 29.95 1.11 0.56
C ALA A 24 29.95 1.12 2.10
N GLY A 25 28.92 0.55 2.75
CA GLY A 25 28.77 0.52 4.21
C GLY A 25 28.30 1.84 4.83
N VAL A 26 27.86 2.80 4.03
CA VAL A 26 27.31 4.08 4.51
C VAL A 26 25.88 3.88 5.00
N LYS A 27 25.60 4.37 6.20
CA LYS A 27 24.27 4.30 6.82
C LYS A 27 23.32 5.28 6.13
N ILE A 28 22.41 4.77 5.33
CA ILE A 28 21.31 5.53 4.73
C ILE A 28 20.07 5.42 5.62
N MET A 29 19.40 6.52 5.89
CA MET A 29 18.16 6.55 6.67
C MET A 29 16.97 6.65 5.70
N LEU A 30 16.28 5.54 5.47
CA LEU A 30 15.03 5.55 4.69
C LEU A 30 13.96 6.30 5.48
N LYS A 31 13.54 7.45 4.95
CA LYS A 31 12.44 8.24 5.51
C LYS A 31 11.13 7.82 4.83
N ILE A 32 10.20 7.27 5.61
CA ILE A 32 8.88 6.86 5.14
C ILE A 32 7.83 7.77 5.78
N GLN A 33 7.09 8.49 4.96
CA GLN A 33 5.91 9.25 5.37
C GLN A 33 4.69 8.39 5.03
N LEU A 34 4.10 7.74 6.04
CA LEU A 34 3.01 6.81 5.90
C LEU A 34 1.75 7.32 6.60
N SER A 35 0.69 7.56 5.81
CA SER A 35 -0.65 7.81 6.32
C SER A 35 -1.45 6.51 6.35
N ILE A 36 -1.98 6.11 7.52
CA ILE A 36 -2.86 4.95 7.64
C ILE A 36 -4.24 5.43 8.06
N ARG A 37 -5.26 5.14 7.24
CA ARG A 37 -6.67 5.35 7.53
C ARG A 37 -7.37 4.00 7.68
N ILE A 38 -8.17 3.85 8.72
CA ILE A 38 -9.00 2.67 8.95
C ILE A 38 -10.43 3.17 9.11
N GLU A 39 -11.36 2.65 8.31
CA GLU A 39 -12.77 2.97 8.43
C GLU A 39 -13.33 2.52 9.80
N ARG A 40 -14.32 3.27 10.31
CA ARG A 40 -14.86 3.08 11.67
C ARG A 40 -15.19 1.64 12.05
N PRO A 41 -15.83 0.81 11.20
CA PRO A 41 -16.18 -0.56 11.58
C PRO A 41 -14.97 -1.44 11.88
N TYR A 42 -13.78 -1.08 11.36
CA TYR A 42 -12.56 -1.89 11.44
C TYR A 42 -11.52 -1.34 12.42
N VAL A 43 -11.80 -0.18 13.04
CA VAL A 43 -10.93 0.41 14.07
C VAL A 43 -10.88 -0.52 15.28
N GLY A 44 -9.65 -0.91 15.68
CA GLY A 44 -9.42 -1.87 16.76
C GLY A 44 -9.36 -3.34 16.31
N LEU A 45 -9.83 -3.66 15.09
CA LEU A 45 -9.70 -5.00 14.52
C LEU A 45 -8.38 -5.21 13.76
N VAL A 46 -7.70 -4.12 13.40
CA VAL A 46 -6.46 -4.14 12.63
C VAL A 46 -5.37 -3.36 13.35
N SER A 47 -4.21 -3.98 13.51
CA SER A 47 -3.04 -3.35 14.13
C SER A 47 -2.34 -2.39 13.16
N ARG A 48 -2.36 -1.09 13.49
CA ARG A 48 -1.60 -0.07 12.74
C ARG A 48 -0.09 -0.34 12.76
N VAL A 49 0.41 -0.94 13.85
CA VAL A 49 1.83 -1.30 13.97
C VAL A 49 2.17 -2.40 12.98
N TRP A 50 1.31 -3.42 12.85
CA TRP A 50 1.46 -4.52 11.91
C TRP A 50 1.43 -4.02 10.46
N LEU A 51 0.44 -3.21 10.09
CA LEU A 51 0.35 -2.61 8.75
C LEU A 51 1.59 -1.78 8.41
N ARG A 52 2.06 -0.96 9.36
CA ARG A 52 3.26 -0.15 9.19
C ARG A 52 4.49 -1.02 8.97
N GLN A 53 4.60 -2.13 9.68
CA GLN A 53 5.69 -3.09 9.52
C GLN A 53 5.68 -3.73 8.13
N ALA A 54 4.50 -4.12 7.61
CA ALA A 54 4.37 -4.68 6.27
C ALA A 54 4.84 -3.69 5.19
N VAL A 55 4.36 -2.43 5.23
CA VAL A 55 4.83 -1.37 4.32
C VAL A 55 6.34 -1.18 4.40
N LYS A 56 6.87 -1.06 5.63
CA LYS A 56 8.29 -0.89 5.89
C LYS A 56 9.12 -2.00 5.26
N LEU A 57 8.76 -3.25 5.52
CA LEU A 57 9.50 -4.42 5.02
C LEU A 57 9.45 -4.50 3.49
N THR A 58 8.30 -4.18 2.88
CA THR A 58 8.17 -4.15 1.42
C THR A 58 9.15 -3.14 0.82
N LEU A 59 9.16 -1.90 1.32
CA LEU A 59 10.08 -0.86 0.84
C LEU A 59 11.55 -1.21 1.07
N VAL A 60 11.87 -1.88 2.18
CA VAL A 60 13.24 -2.34 2.47
C VAL A 60 13.66 -3.45 1.51
N HIS A 61 12.82 -4.45 1.26
CA HIS A 61 13.16 -5.57 0.38
C HIS A 61 13.25 -5.18 -1.09
N THR A 62 12.54 -4.14 -1.54
CA THR A 62 12.66 -3.61 -2.91
C THR A 62 13.90 -2.76 -3.14
N GLY A 63 14.71 -2.51 -2.12
CA GLY A 63 15.92 -1.72 -2.28
C GLY A 63 15.71 -0.20 -2.21
N MET A 64 14.48 0.26 -1.90
CA MET A 64 14.18 1.70 -1.82
C MET A 64 15.16 2.43 -0.90
N SER A 65 15.76 3.51 -1.40
CA SER A 65 16.76 4.33 -0.67
C SER A 65 16.34 5.78 -0.54
N SER A 66 15.49 6.29 -1.44
CA SER A 66 14.98 7.66 -1.40
C SER A 66 13.85 7.81 -0.39
N PRO A 67 13.63 9.02 0.16
CA PRO A 67 12.44 9.30 0.95
C PRO A 67 11.17 9.01 0.16
N VAL A 68 10.18 8.39 0.81
CA VAL A 68 8.90 8.04 0.16
C VAL A 68 7.70 8.51 0.99
N GLU A 69 6.62 8.83 0.28
CA GLU A 69 5.30 9.09 0.85
C GLU A 69 4.26 8.16 0.23
N LEU A 70 3.41 7.55 1.06
CA LEU A 70 2.26 6.77 0.60
C LEU A 70 1.12 6.75 1.60
N GLY A 71 -0.09 6.49 1.08
CA GLY A 71 -1.31 6.24 1.85
C GLY A 71 -1.65 4.74 1.92
N LEU A 72 -2.22 4.32 3.04
CA LEU A 72 -2.83 3.00 3.20
C LEU A 72 -4.21 3.15 3.84
N VAL A 73 -5.22 2.58 3.21
CA VAL A 73 -6.61 2.62 3.69
C VAL A 73 -7.12 1.21 3.90
N ILE A 74 -7.70 0.95 5.07
CA ILE A 74 -8.50 -0.24 5.32
C ILE A 74 -9.97 0.18 5.26
N ALA A 75 -10.72 -0.38 4.32
CA ALA A 75 -12.08 0.00 3.96
C ALA A 75 -13.03 -1.19 3.92
N GLY A 76 -14.32 -0.92 3.71
CA GLY A 76 -15.34 -1.93 3.43
C GLY A 76 -15.45 -2.28 1.95
N ASP A 77 -16.18 -3.37 1.65
CA ASP A 77 -16.46 -3.81 0.28
C ASP A 77 -17.13 -2.71 -0.56
N ASP A 78 -18.07 -1.96 0.01
CA ASP A 78 -18.80 -0.92 -0.71
C ASP A 78 -17.87 0.20 -1.19
N THR A 79 -16.95 0.64 -0.33
CA THR A 79 -15.95 1.67 -0.68
C THR A 79 -15.02 1.18 -1.79
N VAL A 80 -14.52 -0.06 -1.68
CA VAL A 80 -13.62 -0.65 -2.68
C VAL A 80 -14.35 -0.90 -4.00
N HIS A 81 -15.60 -1.38 -3.95
CA HIS A 81 -16.45 -1.56 -5.13
C HIS A 81 -16.69 -0.24 -5.87
N GLU A 82 -17.05 0.83 -5.15
CA GLU A 82 -17.26 2.16 -5.74
C GLU A 82 -16.00 2.69 -6.43
N LEU A 83 -14.84 2.52 -5.79
CA LEU A 83 -13.56 2.90 -6.38
C LEU A 83 -13.23 2.07 -7.62
N ASN A 84 -13.43 0.75 -7.58
CA ASN A 84 -13.18 -0.15 -8.71
C ASN A 84 -14.06 0.21 -9.91
N ARG A 85 -15.35 0.47 -9.66
CA ARG A 85 -16.30 0.92 -10.69
C ARG A 85 -15.91 2.28 -11.27
N SER A 86 -15.54 3.25 -10.42
CA SER A 86 -15.29 4.63 -10.85
C SER A 86 -13.98 4.82 -11.58
N TYR A 87 -12.93 4.06 -11.23
CA TYR A 87 -11.58 4.27 -11.74
C TYR A 87 -11.10 3.17 -12.70
N ARG A 88 -11.62 1.94 -12.56
CA ARG A 88 -11.25 0.79 -13.43
C ARG A 88 -12.39 0.36 -14.35
N ASN A 89 -13.58 0.95 -14.24
CA ASN A 89 -14.81 0.55 -14.96
C ASN A 89 -15.20 -0.92 -14.74
N VAL A 90 -14.86 -1.48 -13.56
CA VAL A 90 -15.18 -2.87 -13.18
C VAL A 90 -16.23 -2.85 -12.08
N ASP A 91 -17.43 -3.35 -12.40
CA ASP A 91 -18.58 -3.37 -11.46
C ASP A 91 -18.53 -4.61 -10.55
N SER A 92 -17.46 -4.73 -9.78
CA SER A 92 -17.27 -5.78 -8.76
C SER A 92 -16.32 -5.28 -7.68
N THR A 93 -16.42 -5.89 -6.48
CA THR A 93 -15.43 -5.62 -5.44
C THR A 93 -14.12 -6.36 -5.73
N THR A 94 -13.03 -5.88 -5.14
CA THR A 94 -11.72 -6.52 -5.12
C THR A 94 -11.16 -6.47 -3.71
N ASP A 95 -10.10 -7.19 -3.45
CA ASP A 95 -9.40 -7.22 -2.16
C ASP A 95 -8.50 -6.00 -1.96
N VAL A 96 -7.83 -5.54 -3.01
CA VAL A 96 -6.92 -4.40 -2.97
C VAL A 96 -6.98 -3.58 -4.27
N ILE A 97 -6.86 -2.27 -4.13
CA ILE A 97 -6.64 -1.34 -5.24
C ILE A 97 -5.42 -0.49 -4.90
N ALA A 98 -4.50 -0.35 -5.86
CA ALA A 98 -3.38 0.56 -5.80
C ALA A 98 -3.56 1.69 -6.83
N PHE A 99 -3.41 2.93 -6.39
CA PHE A 99 -3.41 4.13 -7.22
C PHE A 99 -2.02 4.73 -7.22
N ALA A 100 -1.21 4.40 -8.23
CA ALA A 100 0.13 4.92 -8.35
C ALA A 100 0.12 6.35 -8.92
N LEU A 101 0.78 7.29 -8.24
CA LEU A 101 0.93 8.67 -8.74
C LEU A 101 1.90 8.77 -9.93
N SER A 102 2.72 7.74 -10.14
CA SER A 102 3.61 7.63 -11.30
C SER A 102 2.93 7.13 -12.57
N GLU A 103 1.75 6.52 -12.49
CA GLU A 103 0.95 6.10 -13.65
C GLU A 103 0.33 7.33 -14.33
N ARG A 104 1.08 7.90 -15.26
CA ARG A 104 0.59 8.99 -16.11
C ARG A 104 -0.36 8.40 -17.15
N GLY A 105 -1.64 8.73 -17.06
CA GLY A 105 -2.53 8.60 -18.22
C GLY A 105 -1.94 9.41 -19.40
N ALA A 106 -2.11 8.94 -20.63
CA ALA A 106 -1.54 9.55 -21.84
C ALA A 106 -1.90 11.04 -22.05
N ASN A 107 -2.78 11.62 -21.23
CA ASN A 107 -3.26 12.99 -21.27
C ASN A 107 -3.02 13.78 -19.96
N ALA A 108 -2.16 13.29 -19.05
CA ALA A 108 -1.90 14.01 -17.81
C ALA A 108 -0.96 15.21 -18.08
N GLU A 109 -1.35 16.40 -17.63
CA GLU A 109 -0.49 17.57 -17.55
C GLU A 109 0.80 17.23 -16.78
N PRO A 110 1.96 17.86 -17.13
CA PRO A 110 3.19 17.56 -16.42
C PRO A 110 3.02 17.91 -14.94
N PHE A 111 3.00 16.87 -14.10
CA PHE A 111 2.97 17.05 -12.64
C PHE A 111 4.23 17.81 -12.23
N ILE A 112 4.05 18.95 -11.59
CA ILE A 112 5.15 19.69 -10.98
C ILE A 112 5.68 18.79 -9.85
N THR A 113 6.85 18.18 -10.07
CA THR A 113 7.51 17.39 -9.02
C THR A 113 7.70 18.30 -7.80
N PRO A 114 7.18 17.97 -6.63
CA PRO A 114 7.40 18.76 -5.44
C PRO A 114 8.91 18.93 -5.21
N PRO A 115 9.37 20.10 -4.74
CA PRO A 115 10.79 20.38 -4.56
C PRO A 115 11.41 19.70 -3.33
N ASP A 116 10.78 18.67 -2.78
CA ASP A 116 11.10 18.06 -1.48
C ASP A 116 11.90 16.75 -1.55
N ASP A 117 12.38 16.35 -2.73
CA ASP A 117 13.12 15.09 -2.97
C ASP A 117 12.40 13.83 -2.47
N VAL A 118 11.08 13.91 -2.20
CA VAL A 118 10.24 12.80 -1.72
C VAL A 118 9.55 12.12 -2.91
N ILE A 119 9.65 10.80 -2.99
CA ILE A 119 8.92 10.01 -3.98
C ILE A 119 7.49 9.78 -3.48
N HIS A 120 6.51 10.43 -4.10
CA HIS A 120 5.09 10.23 -3.82
C HIS A 120 4.60 9.01 -4.57
N LEU A 121 4.43 7.88 -3.87
CA LEU A 121 4.06 6.60 -4.49
C LEU A 121 2.56 6.53 -4.82
N GLY A 122 1.70 7.05 -3.95
CA GLY A 122 0.26 6.98 -4.11
C GLY A 122 -0.46 6.35 -2.93
N GLU A 123 -1.56 5.66 -3.19
CA GLU A 123 -2.41 5.10 -2.12
C GLU A 123 -2.80 3.64 -2.40
N VAL A 124 -2.75 2.81 -1.37
CA VAL A 124 -3.25 1.42 -1.38
C VAL A 124 -4.52 1.36 -0.55
N ILE A 125 -5.60 0.82 -1.11
CA ILE A 125 -6.88 0.64 -0.44
C ILE A 125 -7.19 -0.86 -0.38
N ILE A 126 -7.43 -1.40 0.82
CA ILE A 126 -7.68 -2.83 1.07
C ILE A 126 -9.09 -3.00 1.62
N SER A 127 -9.87 -3.93 1.04
CA SER A 127 -11.12 -4.39 1.61
C SER A 127 -10.85 -5.33 2.78
N TYR A 128 -11.21 -4.89 3.99
CA TYR A 128 -11.14 -5.75 5.18
C TYR A 128 -12.04 -6.99 5.08
N PRO A 129 -13.33 -6.88 4.64
CA PRO A 129 -14.18 -8.07 4.52
C PRO A 129 -13.64 -9.08 3.49
N GLN A 130 -13.09 -8.61 2.37
CA GLN A 130 -12.51 -9.50 1.36
C GLN A 130 -11.25 -10.17 1.88
N ALA A 131 -10.35 -9.42 2.54
CA ALA A 131 -9.16 -9.98 3.18
C ALA A 131 -9.51 -11.06 4.20
N LYS A 132 -10.58 -10.84 4.99
CA LYS A 132 -11.07 -11.82 5.96
C LYS A 132 -11.56 -13.11 5.29
N ARG A 133 -12.38 -13.00 4.23
CA ARG A 133 -12.86 -14.17 3.46
C ARG A 133 -11.68 -14.97 2.88
N GLN A 134 -10.72 -14.29 2.27
CA GLN A 134 -9.53 -14.94 1.69
C GLN A 134 -8.66 -15.63 2.75
N ALA A 135 -8.50 -15.02 3.92
CA ALA A 135 -7.77 -15.64 5.04
C ALA A 135 -8.44 -16.93 5.51
N GLU A 136 -9.79 -16.92 5.64
CA GLU A 136 -10.59 -18.09 5.99
C GLU A 136 -10.48 -19.19 4.93
N GLU A 137 -10.64 -18.85 3.64
CA GLU A 137 -10.52 -19.78 2.50
C GLU A 137 -9.13 -20.42 2.41
N ARG A 138 -8.07 -19.66 2.71
CA ARG A 138 -6.68 -20.12 2.67
C ARG A 138 -6.20 -20.73 3.98
N CYS A 139 -7.07 -20.85 5.00
CA CYS A 139 -6.77 -21.41 6.31
C CYS A 139 -5.53 -20.79 6.98
N HIS A 140 -5.40 -19.46 6.96
CA HIS A 140 -4.33 -18.74 7.66
C HIS A 140 -4.81 -17.47 8.38
N PRO A 141 -4.03 -16.89 9.31
CA PRO A 141 -4.43 -15.70 10.05
C PRO A 141 -4.72 -14.50 9.15
N LEU A 142 -5.70 -13.67 9.52
CA LEU A 142 -6.07 -12.44 8.81
C LEU A 142 -4.90 -11.46 8.71
N GLU A 143 -4.07 -11.39 9.74
CA GLU A 143 -2.87 -10.53 9.75
C GLU A 143 -1.91 -10.90 8.61
N ARG A 144 -1.78 -12.20 8.31
CA ARG A 144 -0.97 -12.68 7.20
C ARG A 144 -1.55 -12.24 5.86
N GLU A 145 -2.88 -12.33 5.68
CA GLU A 145 -3.55 -11.88 4.46
C GLU A 145 -3.40 -10.37 4.28
N LEU A 146 -3.65 -9.60 5.34
CA LEU A 146 -3.46 -8.15 5.30
C LEU A 146 -2.02 -7.76 4.96
N ALA A 147 -1.02 -8.47 5.49
CA ALA A 147 0.38 -8.23 5.17
C ALA A 147 0.68 -8.54 3.70
N LEU A 148 0.11 -9.63 3.15
CA LEU A 148 0.22 -9.98 1.74
C LEU A 148 -0.37 -8.87 0.85
N LEU A 149 -1.61 -8.44 1.13
CA LEU A 149 -2.30 -7.41 0.34
C LEU A 149 -1.59 -6.04 0.43
N VAL A 150 -1.03 -5.69 1.59
CA VAL A 150 -0.19 -4.49 1.75
C VAL A 150 1.06 -4.60 0.88
N ALA A 151 1.79 -5.73 0.95
CA ALA A 151 2.99 -5.94 0.15
C ALA A 151 2.67 -5.87 -1.35
N HIS A 152 1.61 -6.57 -1.78
CA HIS A 152 1.12 -6.58 -3.15
C HIS A 152 0.80 -5.17 -3.67
N GLY A 153 -0.03 -4.42 -2.94
CA GLY A 153 -0.40 -3.06 -3.32
C GLY A 153 0.79 -2.09 -3.37
N VAL A 154 1.71 -2.17 -2.39
CA VAL A 154 2.93 -1.34 -2.39
C VAL A 154 3.86 -1.70 -3.55
N LEU A 155 3.99 -2.98 -3.91
CA LEU A 155 4.76 -3.41 -5.08
C LEU A 155 4.17 -2.82 -6.37
N HIS A 156 2.84 -2.80 -6.51
CA HIS A 156 2.19 -2.12 -7.64
C HIS A 156 2.49 -0.62 -7.68
N LEU A 157 2.45 0.09 -6.53
CA LEU A 157 2.85 1.50 -6.48
C LEU A 157 4.29 1.73 -6.94
N LEU A 158 5.16 0.73 -6.78
CA LEU A 158 6.57 0.75 -7.22
C LEU A 158 6.75 0.31 -8.68
N GLY A 159 5.65 0.01 -9.41
CA GLY A 159 5.69 -0.38 -10.82
C GLY A 159 5.98 -1.87 -11.04
N TYR A 160 5.92 -2.71 -9.99
CA TYR A 160 5.90 -4.16 -10.20
C TYR A 160 4.56 -4.57 -10.77
N ASP A 161 4.60 -5.47 -11.75
CA ASP A 161 3.42 -6.03 -12.38
C ASP A 161 3.47 -7.56 -12.37
N HIS A 162 2.37 -8.21 -12.69
CA HIS A 162 2.26 -9.67 -12.75
C HIS A 162 1.66 -10.16 -14.08
N GLU A 163 1.57 -9.28 -15.09
CA GLU A 163 1.08 -9.66 -16.42
C GLU A 163 2.01 -10.66 -17.14
N LEU A 164 3.33 -10.49 -16.95
CA LEU A 164 4.32 -11.41 -17.49
C LEU A 164 4.77 -12.44 -16.42
N PRO A 165 4.98 -13.73 -16.80
CA PRO A 165 5.36 -14.78 -15.85
C PRO A 165 6.60 -14.44 -14.99
N GLU A 166 7.63 -13.84 -15.59
CA GLU A 166 8.86 -13.43 -14.89
C GLU A 166 8.61 -12.30 -13.88
N GLN A 167 7.72 -11.37 -14.19
CA GLN A 167 7.33 -10.27 -13.30
C GLN A 167 6.51 -10.82 -12.15
N ALA A 168 5.56 -11.71 -12.45
CA ALA A 168 4.76 -12.40 -11.43
C ALA A 168 5.63 -13.21 -10.46
N GLU A 169 6.68 -13.87 -10.93
CA GLU A 169 7.61 -14.61 -10.08
C GLU A 169 8.41 -13.68 -9.16
N LYS A 170 8.93 -12.58 -9.70
CA LYS A 170 9.64 -11.55 -8.91
C LYS A 170 8.74 -10.97 -7.82
N MET A 171 7.50 -10.64 -8.17
CA MET A 171 6.53 -10.07 -7.24
C MET A 171 6.22 -11.07 -6.11
N ARG A 172 5.91 -12.33 -6.43
CA ARG A 172 5.67 -13.40 -5.44
C ARG A 172 6.89 -13.64 -4.54
N ALA A 173 8.10 -13.59 -5.09
CA ALA A 173 9.31 -13.74 -4.29
C ALA A 173 9.48 -12.61 -3.27
N MET A 174 9.13 -11.36 -3.63
CA MET A 174 9.15 -10.22 -2.71
C MET A 174 8.07 -10.33 -1.63
N GLU A 175 6.86 -10.69 -2.00
CA GLU A 175 5.75 -10.96 -1.06
C GLU A 175 6.13 -12.02 -0.03
N SER A 176 6.69 -13.14 -0.48
CA SER A 176 7.16 -14.21 0.42
C SER A 176 8.21 -13.73 1.39
N ARG A 177 9.20 -12.95 0.95
CA ARG A 177 10.24 -12.38 1.82
C ARG A 177 9.66 -11.48 2.91
N VAL A 178 8.69 -10.64 2.55
CA VAL A 178 7.99 -9.78 3.51
C VAL A 178 7.27 -10.64 4.57
N LEU A 179 6.48 -11.62 4.11
CA LEU A 179 5.72 -12.50 5.00
C LEU A 179 6.62 -13.34 5.92
N ASP A 180 7.74 -13.84 5.42
CA ASP A 180 8.69 -14.62 6.22
C ASP A 180 9.38 -13.78 7.29
N THR A 181 9.70 -12.52 6.96
CA THR A 181 10.28 -11.57 7.94
C THR A 181 9.26 -11.14 8.99
N MET A 182 7.96 -11.15 8.67
CA MET A 182 6.89 -10.77 9.62
C MET A 182 6.50 -11.88 10.60
N LYS A 183 6.91 -13.12 10.37
CA LYS A 183 6.66 -14.26 11.26
C LYS A 183 7.53 -14.28 12.52
N GLY A 184 8.65 -13.60 12.50
CA GLY A 184 9.59 -13.45 13.62
C GLY A 184 9.27 -12.25 14.47
#